data_eb4620e0aa0a41d94be3d5cc51ba3168
#
_entry.id   eb4620e0aa0a41d94be3d5cc51ba3168
#
_cell.length_a   1.000
_cell.length_b   1.000
_cell.length_c   1.000
_cell.angle_alpha   90.00
_cell.angle_beta   90.00
_cell.angle_gamma   90.00
#
_symmetry.space_group_name_H-M   'P 1'
#
loop_
_entity.id
_entity.type
_entity.pdbx_description
1 polymer ?
#
loop_
_entity_poly.entity_id
_entity_poly.type
_entity_poly.pdbx_seq_one_letter_code
_entity_poly.pdbx_strand_id
1 'polypeptide(L)'
;MSSIDIVIPNYNYGRFLEGCVQSVLGQNISEMRILIIDNASTDDSVAIARSLATANPLIETSLHTINLGGHASFNEGIDWARADYFAIVCADDMLSPGALARAIEALDDHPGAHMAYGRTAFFRDDAEVASSICSDADGMQLHRGIDFIVRICATGRSPVPGPLAVTRTHIQHQAGHYRPALRHTDDVEMWMRLAVLGDIVELDAVQNFTRIHGANQSATLNNVLGWNTEMEAALESFFGNEGAFLENAETLLKRGRASLSDRAYWCALSNLLRRRPGARALLAQAVRLRPASAFLPPVSYLMRRPDAFHRIRAAIARR
;
A
#
# COMPACT_ATOMS: atom_id res chain seq x y z
N MET A 1 -25.28 -13.13 2.44
CA MET A 1 -24.50 -12.17 1.62
C MET A 1 -23.42 -11.65 2.55
N SER A 2 -22.22 -11.51 2.04
CA SER A 2 -21.08 -11.07 2.87
C SER A 2 -21.15 -9.55 3.09
N SER A 3 -20.85 -9.11 4.31
CA SER A 3 -20.90 -7.72 4.73
C SER A 3 -19.51 -7.08 4.72
N ILE A 4 -19.44 -5.74 4.54
CA ILE A 4 -18.16 -5.02 4.54
C ILE A 4 -18.26 -3.69 5.30
N ASP A 5 -17.23 -3.41 6.08
CA ASP A 5 -16.99 -2.15 6.75
C ASP A 5 -15.89 -1.37 6.02
N ILE A 6 -16.19 -0.13 5.64
CA ILE A 6 -15.27 0.77 4.95
C ILE A 6 -14.91 1.92 5.88
N VAL A 7 -13.63 2.17 6.05
CA VAL A 7 -13.13 3.32 6.80
C VAL A 7 -12.49 4.32 5.83
N ILE A 8 -12.89 5.58 5.96
CA ILE A 8 -12.37 6.69 5.15
C ILE A 8 -11.69 7.68 6.10
N PRO A 9 -10.37 7.54 6.33
CA PRO A 9 -9.60 8.51 7.10
C PRO A 9 -9.46 9.80 6.29
N ASN A 10 -9.74 10.92 6.93
CA ASN A 10 -9.71 12.24 6.31
C ASN A 10 -8.92 13.26 7.15
N TYR A 11 -8.10 14.06 6.47
CA TYR A 11 -7.48 15.25 7.04
C TYR A 11 -7.22 16.30 5.94
N ASN A 12 -8.00 17.37 5.93
CA ASN A 12 -7.91 18.47 4.94
C ASN A 12 -8.08 18.01 3.47
N TYR A 13 -8.92 16.99 3.24
CA TYR A 13 -9.28 16.49 1.91
C TYR A 13 -10.77 16.68 1.59
N GLY A 14 -11.45 17.68 2.19
CA GLY A 14 -12.86 17.96 1.97
C GLY A 14 -13.23 18.02 0.49
N ARG A 15 -12.39 18.63 -0.33
CA ARG A 15 -12.58 18.75 -1.79
C ARG A 15 -12.64 17.40 -2.54
N PHE A 16 -12.14 16.31 -1.95
CA PHE A 16 -12.14 14.99 -2.57
C PHE A 16 -13.11 14.02 -1.90
N LEU A 17 -13.49 14.31 -0.65
CA LEU A 17 -14.23 13.40 0.22
C LEU A 17 -15.55 12.95 -0.40
N GLU A 18 -16.31 13.85 -1.05
CA GLU A 18 -17.56 13.50 -1.68
C GLU A 18 -17.36 12.51 -2.83
N GLY A 19 -16.38 12.73 -3.71
CA GLY A 19 -16.03 11.81 -4.81
C GLY A 19 -15.61 10.43 -4.31
N CYS A 20 -14.79 10.38 -3.25
CA CYS A 20 -14.40 9.15 -2.59
C CYS A 20 -15.63 8.38 -2.09
N VAL A 21 -16.48 9.02 -1.28
CA VAL A 21 -17.69 8.41 -0.70
C VAL A 21 -18.65 7.92 -1.80
N GLN A 22 -18.87 8.71 -2.86
CA GLN A 22 -19.73 8.30 -3.97
C GLN A 22 -19.17 7.06 -4.69
N SER A 23 -17.85 6.93 -4.84
CA SER A 23 -17.23 5.76 -5.44
C SER A 23 -17.41 4.50 -4.58
N VAL A 24 -17.47 4.64 -3.25
CA VAL A 24 -17.77 3.56 -2.29
C VAL A 24 -19.24 3.18 -2.34
N LEU A 25 -20.14 4.15 -2.27
CA LEU A 25 -21.59 3.90 -2.35
C LEU A 25 -21.99 3.26 -3.69
N GLY A 26 -21.29 3.61 -4.77
CA GLY A 26 -21.49 3.03 -6.11
C GLY A 26 -21.07 1.57 -6.24
N GLN A 27 -20.51 0.92 -5.21
CA GLN A 27 -20.16 -0.50 -5.25
C GLN A 27 -21.36 -1.44 -5.15
N ASN A 28 -22.55 -0.91 -4.79
CA ASN A 28 -23.81 -1.67 -4.71
C ASN A 28 -23.76 -2.93 -3.84
N ILE A 29 -23.01 -2.87 -2.73
CA ILE A 29 -22.99 -3.94 -1.71
C ILE A 29 -24.15 -3.73 -0.75
N SER A 30 -25.00 -4.75 -0.57
CA SER A 30 -26.24 -4.66 0.21
C SER A 30 -26.01 -4.46 1.71
N GLU A 31 -24.92 -5.05 2.26
CA GLU A 31 -24.58 -4.96 3.67
C GLU A 31 -23.22 -4.26 3.82
N MET A 32 -23.25 -2.92 3.73
CA MET A 32 -22.09 -2.05 3.83
C MET A 32 -22.31 -0.98 4.90
N ARG A 33 -21.27 -0.70 5.69
CA ARG A 33 -21.20 0.49 6.54
C ARG A 33 -19.96 1.29 6.20
N ILE A 34 -20.04 2.59 6.35
CA ILE A 34 -18.94 3.52 6.06
C ILE A 34 -18.69 4.37 7.31
N LEU A 35 -17.46 4.40 7.79
CA LEU A 35 -17.04 5.32 8.83
C LEU A 35 -16.08 6.36 8.24
N ILE A 36 -16.48 7.62 8.24
CA ILE A 36 -15.61 8.75 7.93
C ILE A 36 -14.96 9.22 9.22
N ILE A 37 -13.63 9.16 9.31
CA ILE A 37 -12.88 9.64 10.47
C ILE A 37 -12.17 10.93 10.09
N ASP A 38 -12.67 12.06 10.57
CA ASP A 38 -12.01 13.35 10.37
C ASP A 38 -11.02 13.64 11.49
N ASN A 39 -9.76 13.76 11.14
CA ASN A 39 -8.66 13.93 12.08
C ASN A 39 -8.35 15.39 12.39
N ALA A 40 -9.37 16.15 12.81
CA ALA A 40 -9.32 17.58 13.13
C ALA A 40 -8.93 18.46 11.91
N SER A 41 -9.64 18.29 10.81
CA SER A 41 -9.47 19.13 9.62
C SER A 41 -9.79 20.59 9.87
N THR A 42 -9.12 21.46 9.13
CA THR A 42 -9.29 22.92 9.19
C THR A 42 -9.96 23.51 7.94
N ASP A 43 -10.27 22.66 6.96
CA ASP A 43 -11.04 22.96 5.77
C ASP A 43 -12.53 22.59 5.94
N ASP A 44 -13.28 22.51 4.87
CA ASP A 44 -14.72 22.19 4.87
C ASP A 44 -15.03 20.68 5.14
N SER A 45 -14.02 19.86 5.39
CA SER A 45 -14.14 18.39 5.58
C SER A 45 -15.23 18.00 6.56
N VAL A 46 -15.24 18.62 7.76
CA VAL A 46 -16.23 18.30 8.81
C VAL A 46 -17.65 18.59 8.38
N ALA A 47 -17.88 19.71 7.68
CA ALA A 47 -19.20 20.09 7.18
C ALA A 47 -19.68 19.09 6.12
N ILE A 48 -18.79 18.69 5.20
CA ILE A 48 -19.05 17.71 4.15
C ILE A 48 -19.34 16.33 4.76
N ALA A 49 -18.51 15.86 5.70
CA ALA A 49 -18.71 14.56 6.35
C ALA A 49 -20.07 14.47 7.07
N ARG A 50 -20.46 15.54 7.81
CA ARG A 50 -21.79 15.61 8.45
C ARG A 50 -22.93 15.62 7.45
N SER A 51 -22.80 16.36 6.34
CA SER A 51 -23.79 16.39 5.28
C SER A 51 -23.99 15.00 4.66
N LEU A 52 -22.91 14.30 4.36
CA LEU A 52 -22.92 12.94 3.80
C LEU A 52 -23.60 11.94 4.76
N ALA A 53 -23.27 11.99 6.06
CA ALA A 53 -23.88 11.14 7.07
C ALA A 53 -25.38 11.45 7.30
N THR A 54 -25.78 12.71 7.17
CA THR A 54 -27.22 13.08 7.24
C THR A 54 -27.99 12.57 6.04
N ALA A 55 -27.36 12.56 4.86
CA ALA A 55 -28.00 12.16 3.61
C ALA A 55 -28.07 10.63 3.43
N ASN A 56 -27.20 9.86 4.07
CA ASN A 56 -27.12 8.42 3.87
C ASN A 56 -26.91 7.66 5.19
N PRO A 57 -27.84 6.79 5.60
CA PRO A 57 -27.76 6.06 6.87
C PRO A 57 -26.67 5.01 6.94
N LEU A 58 -26.00 4.67 5.83
CA LEU A 58 -24.84 3.78 5.81
C LEU A 58 -23.56 4.48 6.31
N ILE A 59 -23.59 5.81 6.47
CA ILE A 59 -22.42 6.62 6.80
C ILE A 59 -22.48 7.07 8.26
N GLU A 60 -21.45 6.69 9.01
CA GLU A 60 -21.15 7.20 10.34
C GLU A 60 -19.96 8.17 10.29
N THR A 61 -19.83 9.05 11.27
CA THR A 61 -18.70 9.98 11.38
C THR A 61 -18.06 9.92 12.75
N SER A 62 -16.73 9.89 12.79
CA SER A 62 -15.93 10.18 13.98
C SER A 62 -15.14 11.45 13.73
N LEU A 63 -15.30 12.46 14.58
CA LEU A 63 -14.73 13.80 14.37
C LEU A 63 -13.79 14.14 15.51
N HIS A 64 -12.50 14.06 15.27
CA HIS A 64 -11.48 14.40 16.27
C HIS A 64 -11.42 15.91 16.54
N THR A 65 -11.10 16.29 17.76
CA THR A 65 -10.88 17.69 18.14
C THR A 65 -9.43 18.13 18.00
N ILE A 66 -8.50 17.16 17.91
CA ILE A 66 -7.07 17.38 17.69
C ILE A 66 -6.56 16.35 16.66
N ASN A 67 -5.55 16.71 15.89
CA ASN A 67 -4.92 15.80 14.93
C ASN A 67 -4.05 14.77 15.69
N LEU A 68 -4.49 13.51 15.65
CA LEU A 68 -3.83 12.36 16.29
C LEU A 68 -2.88 11.61 15.36
N GLY A 69 -2.76 12.04 14.08
CA GLY A 69 -2.01 11.35 13.03
C GLY A 69 -2.85 10.29 12.30
N GLY A 70 -2.41 9.92 11.08
CA GLY A 70 -3.17 8.99 10.23
C GLY A 70 -3.37 7.60 10.85
N HIS A 71 -2.36 7.07 11.54
CA HIS A 71 -2.45 5.77 12.20
C HIS A 71 -3.53 5.70 13.28
N ALA A 72 -3.82 6.81 13.97
CA ALA A 72 -4.91 6.84 14.94
C ALA A 72 -6.25 6.57 14.25
N SER A 73 -6.50 7.22 13.11
CA SER A 73 -7.72 7.00 12.32
C SER A 73 -7.78 5.58 11.73
N PHE A 74 -6.66 5.03 11.24
CA PHE A 74 -6.64 3.64 10.76
C PHE A 74 -6.98 2.65 11.88
N ASN A 75 -6.38 2.81 13.06
CA ASN A 75 -6.56 1.92 14.18
C ASN A 75 -7.95 2.06 14.82
N GLU A 76 -8.50 3.26 14.90
CA GLU A 76 -9.90 3.47 15.29
C GLU A 76 -10.86 2.78 14.32
N GLY A 77 -10.57 2.83 13.03
CA GLY A 77 -11.35 2.12 12.02
C GLY A 77 -11.29 0.60 12.18
N ILE A 78 -10.13 0.04 12.51
CA ILE A 78 -9.99 -1.40 12.83
C ILE A 78 -10.83 -1.76 14.06
N ASP A 79 -10.80 -0.95 15.12
CA ASP A 79 -11.56 -1.20 16.34
C ASP A 79 -13.08 -1.08 16.14
N TRP A 80 -13.52 -0.23 15.20
CA TRP A 80 -14.92 -0.06 14.83
C TRP A 80 -15.45 -1.21 13.96
N ALA A 81 -14.62 -1.82 13.12
CA ALA A 81 -15.02 -2.81 12.14
C ALA A 81 -15.59 -4.09 12.78
N ARG A 82 -16.72 -4.60 12.23
CA ARG A 82 -17.43 -5.79 12.71
C ARG A 82 -18.01 -6.65 11.60
N ALA A 83 -18.09 -6.12 10.37
CA ALA A 83 -18.56 -6.85 9.20
C ALA A 83 -17.62 -8.03 8.87
N ASP A 84 -17.98 -8.89 7.93
CA ASP A 84 -17.16 -10.02 7.50
C ASP A 84 -15.83 -9.53 6.90
N TYR A 85 -15.89 -8.42 6.17
CA TYR A 85 -14.76 -7.81 5.49
C TYR A 85 -14.53 -6.37 5.93
N PHE A 86 -13.31 -5.92 5.73
CA PHE A 86 -12.84 -4.59 6.11
C PHE A 86 -11.94 -4.01 5.02
N ALA A 87 -12.06 -2.71 4.76
CA ALA A 87 -11.11 -1.98 3.93
C ALA A 87 -10.96 -0.53 4.39
N ILE A 88 -9.76 0.04 4.18
CA ILE A 88 -9.48 1.46 4.32
C ILE A 88 -9.39 2.06 2.92
N VAL A 89 -10.12 3.15 2.68
CA VAL A 89 -10.08 3.92 1.44
C VAL A 89 -9.64 5.34 1.76
N CYS A 90 -8.51 5.78 1.21
CA CYS A 90 -8.03 7.15 1.44
C CYS A 90 -9.02 8.17 0.87
N ALA A 91 -9.28 9.26 1.62
CA ALA A 91 -10.29 10.26 1.24
C ALA A 91 -10.02 10.98 -0.09
N ASP A 92 -8.79 10.92 -0.60
CA ASP A 92 -8.37 11.47 -1.90
C ASP A 92 -8.43 10.47 -3.06
N ASP A 93 -8.68 9.18 -2.78
CA ASP A 93 -8.77 8.10 -3.76
C ASP A 93 -10.22 7.75 -4.13
N MET A 94 -10.40 6.90 -5.13
CA MET A 94 -11.70 6.40 -5.59
C MET A 94 -11.62 4.89 -5.88
N LEU A 95 -12.70 4.17 -5.61
CA LEU A 95 -12.82 2.76 -6.00
C LEU A 95 -13.24 2.64 -7.47
N SER A 96 -12.71 1.61 -8.15
CA SER A 96 -13.24 1.26 -9.47
C SER A 96 -14.59 0.56 -9.35
N PRO A 97 -15.48 0.67 -10.36
CA PRO A 97 -16.75 -0.03 -10.33
C PRO A 97 -16.59 -1.54 -10.10
N GLY A 98 -17.35 -2.11 -9.15
CA GLY A 98 -17.32 -3.53 -8.79
C GLY A 98 -16.07 -4.01 -8.04
N ALA A 99 -15.20 -3.10 -7.59
CA ALA A 99 -13.96 -3.46 -6.90
C ALA A 99 -14.19 -4.29 -5.63
N LEU A 100 -15.16 -3.87 -4.79
CA LEU A 100 -15.45 -4.58 -3.55
C LEU A 100 -16.11 -5.94 -3.83
N ALA A 101 -17.03 -6.02 -4.80
CA ALA A 101 -17.67 -7.27 -5.16
C ALA A 101 -16.65 -8.31 -5.63
N ARG A 102 -15.74 -7.95 -6.53
CA ARG A 102 -14.66 -8.84 -7.00
C ARG A 102 -13.76 -9.31 -5.86
N ALA A 103 -13.40 -8.42 -4.93
CA ALA A 103 -12.54 -8.77 -3.81
C ALA A 103 -13.23 -9.71 -2.82
N ILE A 104 -14.51 -9.45 -2.51
CA ILE A 104 -15.32 -10.29 -1.61
C ILE A 104 -15.53 -11.67 -2.24
N GLU A 105 -15.96 -11.75 -3.51
CA GLU A 105 -16.14 -13.01 -4.24
C GLU A 105 -14.86 -13.86 -4.23
N ALA A 106 -13.73 -13.23 -4.57
CA ALA A 106 -12.44 -13.93 -4.56
C ALA A 106 -12.04 -14.44 -3.18
N LEU A 107 -12.36 -13.72 -2.12
CA LEU A 107 -12.12 -14.17 -0.74
C LEU A 107 -13.13 -15.26 -0.32
N ASP A 108 -14.41 -15.14 -0.70
CA ASP A 108 -15.42 -16.16 -0.41
C ASP A 108 -15.07 -17.51 -1.08
N ASP A 109 -14.59 -17.47 -2.33
CA ASP A 109 -14.14 -18.66 -3.06
C ASP A 109 -12.84 -19.27 -2.50
N HIS A 110 -12.06 -18.50 -1.74
CA HIS A 110 -10.78 -18.92 -1.16
C HIS A 110 -10.76 -18.72 0.35
N PRO A 111 -11.38 -19.59 1.17
CA PRO A 111 -11.47 -19.44 2.62
C PRO A 111 -10.12 -19.29 3.35
N GLY A 112 -9.05 -19.84 2.79
CA GLY A 112 -7.67 -19.71 3.31
C GLY A 112 -6.98 -18.40 2.94
N ALA A 113 -7.59 -17.58 2.06
CA ALA A 113 -7.09 -16.27 1.72
C ALA A 113 -7.65 -15.20 2.67
N HIS A 114 -6.78 -14.33 3.13
CA HIS A 114 -7.09 -13.36 4.17
C HIS A 114 -7.09 -11.91 3.68
N MET A 115 -6.49 -11.65 2.53
CA MET A 115 -6.43 -10.34 1.90
C MET A 115 -6.60 -10.48 0.38
N ALA A 116 -7.36 -9.56 -0.22
CA ALA A 116 -7.45 -9.39 -1.66
C ALA A 116 -7.02 -7.97 -2.05
N TYR A 117 -6.18 -7.86 -3.08
CA TYR A 117 -5.76 -6.60 -3.66
C TYR A 117 -5.72 -6.72 -5.18
N GLY A 118 -5.61 -5.59 -5.89
CA GLY A 118 -5.47 -5.63 -7.34
C GLY A 118 -4.65 -4.46 -7.87
N ARG A 119 -4.80 -4.18 -9.17
CA ARG A 119 -4.09 -3.08 -9.82
C ARG A 119 -4.62 -1.73 -9.35
N THR A 120 -3.74 -0.73 -9.33
CA THR A 120 -4.07 0.67 -9.08
C THR A 120 -3.82 1.48 -10.35
N ALA A 121 -4.76 2.31 -10.73
CA ALA A 121 -4.56 3.34 -11.75
C ALA A 121 -4.29 4.70 -11.07
N PHE A 122 -3.29 5.42 -11.55
CA PHE A 122 -2.95 6.73 -11.01
C PHE A 122 -3.53 7.83 -11.89
N PHE A 123 -4.12 8.85 -11.28
CA PHE A 123 -4.78 9.96 -11.98
C PHE A 123 -4.49 11.31 -11.32
N ARG A 124 -4.67 12.40 -12.07
CA ARG A 124 -4.54 13.78 -11.57
C ARG A 124 -5.83 14.56 -11.66
N ASP A 125 -6.66 14.24 -12.66
CA ASP A 125 -7.93 14.90 -12.94
C ASP A 125 -9.03 13.83 -12.99
N ASP A 126 -10.22 14.13 -12.45
CA ASP A 126 -11.36 13.20 -12.42
C ASP A 126 -11.80 12.77 -13.82
N ALA A 127 -11.56 13.61 -14.84
CA ALA A 127 -11.79 13.24 -16.24
C ALA A 127 -10.93 12.05 -16.70
N GLU A 128 -9.75 11.84 -16.13
CA GLU A 128 -8.87 10.70 -16.43
C GLU A 128 -9.47 9.37 -15.93
N VAL A 129 -10.25 9.40 -14.83
CA VAL A 129 -10.88 8.21 -14.24
C VAL A 129 -11.88 7.60 -15.23
N ALA A 130 -12.70 8.41 -15.87
CA ALA A 130 -13.69 7.96 -16.83
C ALA A 130 -13.09 7.22 -18.04
N SER A 131 -11.87 7.61 -18.44
CA SER A 131 -11.16 6.97 -19.57
C SER A 131 -10.37 5.72 -19.14
N SER A 132 -10.13 5.53 -17.85
CA SER A 132 -9.33 4.43 -17.30
C SER A 132 -10.18 3.21 -16.89
N ILE A 133 -11.51 3.30 -16.98
CA ILE A 133 -12.47 2.21 -16.70
C ILE A 133 -12.47 1.19 -17.85
N CYS A 134 -11.31 0.80 -18.34
CA CYS A 134 -11.21 -0.17 -19.43
C CYS A 134 -10.52 -1.45 -18.99
N SER A 135 -11.21 -2.55 -19.29
CA SER A 135 -10.88 -3.96 -19.22
C SER A 135 -11.03 -4.59 -17.84
N ASP A 136 -12.17 -5.24 -17.68
CA ASP A 136 -12.35 -6.37 -16.79
C ASP A 136 -11.43 -7.50 -17.27
N ALA A 137 -10.23 -7.55 -16.73
CA ALA A 137 -9.44 -8.77 -16.79
C ALA A 137 -9.94 -9.63 -15.63
N ASP A 138 -10.64 -10.71 -15.92
CA ASP A 138 -11.22 -11.64 -14.96
C ASP A 138 -10.17 -12.60 -14.34
N GLY A 139 -8.91 -12.20 -14.33
CA GLY A 139 -7.82 -12.99 -13.81
C GLY A 139 -7.59 -12.76 -12.32
N MET A 140 -7.28 -13.83 -11.60
CA MET A 140 -6.75 -13.73 -10.25
C MET A 140 -5.61 -14.72 -10.04
N GLN A 141 -4.75 -14.44 -9.07
CA GLN A 141 -3.69 -15.31 -8.63
C GLN A 141 -3.76 -15.48 -7.12
N LEU A 142 -3.78 -16.74 -6.66
CA LEU A 142 -3.66 -17.08 -5.25
C LEU A 142 -2.19 -17.25 -4.91
N HIS A 143 -1.70 -16.45 -4.00
CA HIS A 143 -0.33 -16.52 -3.47
C HIS A 143 -0.36 -17.10 -2.06
N ARG A 144 0.48 -18.11 -1.79
CA ARG A 144 0.72 -18.49 -0.41
C ARG A 144 1.30 -17.28 0.34
N GLY A 145 0.86 -17.05 1.57
CA GLY A 145 1.32 -15.90 2.34
C GLY A 145 2.84 -15.83 2.46
N ILE A 146 3.50 -16.98 2.64
CA ILE A 146 4.98 -17.02 2.67
C ILE A 146 5.61 -16.58 1.33
N ASP A 147 5.02 -16.93 0.19
CA ASP A 147 5.55 -16.54 -1.12
C ASP A 147 5.38 -15.02 -1.36
N PHE A 148 4.31 -14.43 -0.83
CA PHE A 148 4.11 -12.98 -0.82
C PHE A 148 5.22 -12.26 -0.02
N ILE A 149 5.54 -12.75 1.19
CA ILE A 149 6.64 -12.22 2.01
C ILE A 149 7.99 -12.39 1.29
N VAL A 150 8.24 -13.55 0.70
CA VAL A 150 9.43 -13.82 -0.12
C VAL A 150 9.55 -12.83 -1.28
N ARG A 151 8.43 -12.48 -1.95
CA ARG A 151 8.39 -11.49 -3.05
C ARG A 151 8.78 -10.09 -2.56
N ILE A 152 8.29 -9.66 -1.39
CA ILE A 152 8.69 -8.39 -0.76
C ILE A 152 10.20 -8.38 -0.49
N CYS A 153 10.72 -9.41 0.16
CA CYS A 153 12.14 -9.53 0.48
C CYS A 153 13.02 -9.60 -0.79
N ALA A 154 12.56 -10.29 -1.83
CA ALA A 154 13.31 -10.44 -3.08
C ALA A 154 13.38 -9.15 -3.90
N THR A 155 12.37 -8.29 -3.81
CA THR A 155 12.27 -7.07 -4.62
C THR A 155 12.61 -5.80 -3.83
N GLY A 156 12.50 -5.84 -2.51
CA GLY A 156 12.55 -4.67 -1.63
C GLY A 156 11.40 -3.69 -1.91
N ARG A 157 10.25 -4.20 -2.38
CA ARG A 157 9.06 -3.40 -2.76
C ARG A 157 7.79 -4.11 -2.35
N SER A 158 6.72 -3.34 -2.12
CA SER A 158 5.39 -3.89 -2.02
C SER A 158 4.93 -4.47 -3.37
N PRO A 159 4.30 -5.65 -3.37
CA PRO A 159 3.54 -6.13 -4.53
C PRO A 159 2.22 -5.39 -4.70
N VAL A 160 1.64 -4.87 -3.62
CA VAL A 160 0.41 -4.07 -3.65
C VAL A 160 0.74 -2.67 -4.16
N PRO A 161 0.17 -2.24 -5.30
CA PRO A 161 0.60 -1.02 -5.97
C PRO A 161 -0.02 0.26 -5.38
N GLY A 162 -1.08 0.14 -4.59
CA GLY A 162 -1.81 1.24 -3.96
C GLY A 162 -2.24 0.89 -2.53
N PRO A 163 -2.97 1.78 -1.86
CA PRO A 163 -3.33 1.61 -0.45
C PRO A 163 -4.49 0.64 -0.22
N LEU A 164 -5.27 0.30 -1.27
CA LEU A 164 -6.46 -0.53 -1.13
C LEU A 164 -6.14 -2.01 -1.02
N ALA A 165 -6.55 -2.61 0.08
CA ALA A 165 -6.70 -4.04 0.25
C ALA A 165 -8.02 -4.33 0.99
N VAL A 166 -8.74 -5.38 0.59
CA VAL A 166 -9.89 -5.91 1.31
C VAL A 166 -9.42 -7.08 2.15
N THR A 167 -9.71 -7.06 3.45
CA THR A 167 -9.25 -8.07 4.40
C THR A 167 -10.46 -8.71 5.11
N ARG A 168 -10.29 -9.94 5.62
CA ARG A 168 -11.27 -10.50 6.57
C ARG A 168 -11.13 -9.75 7.89
N THR A 169 -12.22 -9.23 8.42
CA THR A 169 -12.20 -8.40 9.64
C THR A 169 -11.59 -9.11 10.84
N HIS A 170 -11.94 -10.37 11.06
CA HIS A 170 -11.37 -11.13 12.19
C HIS A 170 -9.86 -11.36 12.06
N ILE A 171 -9.35 -11.47 10.83
CA ILE A 171 -7.90 -11.57 10.55
C ILE A 171 -7.23 -10.21 10.73
N GLN A 172 -7.88 -9.11 10.31
CA GLN A 172 -7.37 -7.77 10.58
C GLN A 172 -7.24 -7.52 12.08
N HIS A 173 -8.24 -7.93 12.87
CA HIS A 173 -8.16 -7.85 14.35
C HIS A 173 -7.03 -8.72 14.92
N GLN A 174 -6.81 -9.92 14.38
CA GLN A 174 -5.70 -10.78 14.79
C GLN A 174 -4.33 -10.18 14.41
N ALA A 175 -4.21 -9.58 13.23
CA ALA A 175 -3.02 -8.85 12.82
C ALA A 175 -2.79 -7.59 13.68
N GLY A 176 -3.86 -7.00 14.22
CA GLY A 176 -3.83 -5.84 15.12
C GLY A 176 -3.68 -4.51 14.39
N HIS A 177 -3.16 -3.52 15.10
CA HIS A 177 -3.08 -2.13 14.69
C HIS A 177 -1.88 -1.81 13.78
N TYR A 178 -2.03 -0.79 12.95
CA TYR A 178 -0.90 -0.14 12.26
C TYR A 178 0.06 0.47 13.28
N ARG A 179 1.36 0.38 13.01
CA ARG A 179 2.42 0.81 13.92
C ARG A 179 2.83 2.27 13.63
N PRO A 180 2.61 3.22 14.56
CA PRO A 180 2.88 4.65 14.32
C PRO A 180 4.35 4.99 14.03
N ALA A 181 5.29 4.09 14.37
CA ALA A 181 6.70 4.24 14.05
C ALA A 181 7.01 4.13 12.55
N LEU A 182 6.13 3.51 11.76
CA LEU A 182 6.26 3.30 10.32
C LEU A 182 5.41 4.33 9.59
N ARG A 183 6.03 5.41 9.09
CA ARG A 183 5.28 6.54 8.51
C ARG A 183 4.79 6.32 7.08
N HIS A 184 5.51 5.52 6.30
CA HIS A 184 5.29 5.37 4.86
C HIS A 184 5.30 3.92 4.37
N THR A 185 5.48 2.98 5.26
CA THR A 185 5.54 1.55 4.97
C THR A 185 4.77 0.73 6.00
N ASP A 186 3.89 1.41 6.72
CA ASP A 186 2.96 0.84 7.68
C ASP A 186 2.01 -0.17 7.01
N ASP A 187 1.57 0.12 5.80
CA ASP A 187 0.80 -0.75 4.93
C ASP A 187 1.58 -2.03 4.56
N VAL A 188 2.82 -1.90 4.10
CA VAL A 188 3.67 -3.04 3.72
C VAL A 188 3.89 -3.97 4.91
N GLU A 189 4.13 -3.41 6.08
CA GLU A 189 4.32 -4.16 7.32
C GLU A 189 3.04 -4.87 7.75
N MET A 190 1.88 -4.21 7.65
CA MET A 190 0.58 -4.80 7.90
C MET A 190 0.30 -5.97 6.95
N TRP A 191 0.56 -5.81 5.66
CA TRP A 191 0.33 -6.88 4.70
C TRP A 191 1.24 -8.09 4.90
N MET A 192 2.48 -7.90 5.38
CA MET A 192 3.31 -9.02 5.81
C MET A 192 2.72 -9.74 7.03
N ARG A 193 2.12 -9.03 7.99
CA ARG A 193 1.42 -9.64 9.11
C ARG A 193 0.19 -10.44 8.67
N LEU A 194 -0.61 -9.89 7.76
CA LEU A 194 -1.74 -10.62 7.17
C LEU A 194 -1.28 -11.86 6.40
N ALA A 195 -0.17 -11.75 5.67
CA ALA A 195 0.40 -12.86 4.89
C ALA A 195 0.98 -13.99 5.77
N VAL A 196 1.38 -13.71 7.00
CA VAL A 196 1.75 -14.78 7.96
C VAL A 196 0.54 -15.60 8.39
N LEU A 197 -0.63 -14.97 8.42
CA LEU A 197 -1.87 -15.60 8.89
C LEU A 197 -2.55 -16.45 7.82
N GLY A 198 -2.31 -16.18 6.51
CA GLY A 198 -2.93 -16.95 5.43
C GLY A 198 -2.54 -16.46 4.04
N ASP A 199 -3.25 -16.96 3.05
CA ASP A 199 -2.97 -16.69 1.65
C ASP A 199 -3.50 -15.31 1.20
N ILE A 200 -3.00 -14.85 0.06
CA ILE A 200 -3.29 -13.53 -0.51
C ILE A 200 -3.81 -13.69 -1.93
N VAL A 201 -4.91 -13.03 -2.27
CA VAL A 201 -5.43 -12.97 -3.63
C VAL A 201 -4.93 -11.69 -4.33
N GLU A 202 -4.31 -11.85 -5.49
CA GLU A 202 -3.97 -10.77 -6.43
C GLU A 202 -4.97 -10.79 -7.59
N LEU A 203 -5.79 -9.74 -7.72
CA LEU A 203 -6.79 -9.57 -8.77
C LEU A 203 -6.16 -8.88 -9.98
N ASP A 204 -6.32 -9.43 -11.18
CA ASP A 204 -5.88 -8.77 -12.42
C ASP A 204 -6.93 -7.76 -12.92
N ALA A 205 -7.39 -6.90 -12.02
CA ALA A 205 -8.32 -5.82 -12.30
C ALA A 205 -7.88 -4.53 -11.60
N VAL A 206 -8.24 -3.39 -12.16
CA VAL A 206 -8.07 -2.11 -11.46
C VAL A 206 -9.09 -2.06 -10.33
N GLN A 207 -8.60 -1.99 -9.09
CA GLN A 207 -9.44 -1.96 -7.89
C GLN A 207 -9.64 -0.54 -7.38
N ASN A 208 -8.64 0.30 -7.54
CA ASN A 208 -8.73 1.70 -7.12
C ASN A 208 -8.02 2.65 -8.08
N PHE A 209 -8.44 3.89 -8.02
CA PHE A 209 -7.81 5.04 -8.63
C PHE A 209 -7.14 5.86 -7.55
N THR A 210 -5.81 5.98 -7.60
CA THR A 210 -5.03 6.77 -6.64
C THR A 210 -4.71 8.13 -7.23
N ARG A 211 -5.15 9.17 -6.54
CA ARG A 211 -4.95 10.55 -6.96
C ARG A 211 -3.53 11.02 -6.67
N ILE A 212 -2.90 11.67 -7.67
CA ILE A 212 -1.58 12.27 -7.52
C ILE A 212 -1.71 13.79 -7.39
N HIS A 213 -1.37 14.30 -6.22
CA HIS A 213 -1.30 15.74 -5.95
C HIS A 213 -0.17 16.09 -4.97
N GLY A 214 0.15 17.38 -4.85
CA GLY A 214 1.30 17.83 -4.04
C GLY A 214 1.21 17.62 -2.53
N ALA A 215 0.01 17.31 -2.01
CA ALA A 215 -0.24 17.05 -0.60
C ALA A 215 -0.30 15.54 -0.24
N ASN A 216 -0.07 14.63 -1.19
CA ASN A 216 0.00 13.20 -0.86
C ASN A 216 1.11 12.94 0.17
N GLN A 217 0.84 12.11 1.16
CA GLN A 217 1.84 11.71 2.15
C GLN A 217 3.08 11.09 1.49
N SER A 218 2.90 10.27 0.45
CA SER A 218 3.98 9.66 -0.33
C SER A 218 4.85 10.67 -1.09
N ALA A 219 4.34 11.87 -1.39
CA ALA A 219 5.11 12.92 -2.07
C ALA A 219 6.29 13.45 -1.22
N THR A 220 6.26 13.25 0.08
CA THR A 220 7.36 13.61 0.99
C THR A 220 8.57 12.69 0.84
N LEU A 221 8.37 11.46 0.35
CA LEU A 221 9.40 10.47 0.06
C LEU A 221 9.78 10.45 -1.43
N ASN A 222 10.40 11.50 -1.90
CA ASN A 222 10.75 11.67 -3.32
C ASN A 222 12.12 11.08 -3.71
N ASN A 223 12.77 10.31 -2.83
CA ASN A 223 14.11 9.77 -3.09
C ASN A 223 14.28 8.32 -2.61
N VAL A 224 15.19 7.62 -3.30
CA VAL A 224 15.47 6.19 -3.04
C VAL A 224 16.05 5.94 -1.64
N LEU A 225 16.83 6.88 -1.10
CA LEU A 225 17.44 6.75 0.22
C LEU A 225 16.36 6.66 1.31
N GLY A 226 15.40 7.60 1.27
CA GLY A 226 14.27 7.62 2.21
C GLY A 226 13.40 6.36 2.08
N TRP A 227 12.99 6.01 0.87
CA TRP A 227 12.21 4.78 0.64
C TRP A 227 12.91 3.51 1.12
N ASN A 228 14.22 3.39 0.92
CA ASN A 228 14.96 2.25 1.42
C ASN A 228 15.00 2.22 2.95
N THR A 229 15.12 3.40 3.60
CA THR A 229 15.12 3.50 5.06
C THR A 229 13.78 3.08 5.65
N GLU A 230 12.67 3.56 5.07
CA GLU A 230 11.32 3.16 5.50
C GLU A 230 11.07 1.66 5.27
N MET A 231 11.44 1.13 4.09
CA MET A 231 11.31 -0.31 3.82
C MET A 231 12.17 -1.18 4.73
N GLU A 232 13.37 -0.74 5.10
CA GLU A 232 14.20 -1.41 6.09
C GLU A 232 13.51 -1.45 7.45
N ALA A 233 12.94 -0.31 7.87
CA ALA A 233 12.21 -0.22 9.14
C ALA A 233 11.00 -1.16 9.16
N ALA A 234 10.24 -1.26 8.05
CA ALA A 234 9.13 -2.21 7.94
C ALA A 234 9.59 -3.67 8.04
N LEU A 235 10.69 -4.03 7.35
CA LEU A 235 11.26 -5.38 7.43
C LEU A 235 11.77 -5.69 8.86
N GLU A 236 12.45 -4.75 9.50
CA GLU A 236 12.93 -4.92 10.87
C GLU A 236 11.80 -5.04 11.88
N SER A 237 10.75 -4.22 11.72
CA SER A 237 9.55 -4.31 12.55
C SER A 237 8.88 -5.67 12.41
N PHE A 238 8.63 -6.12 11.19
CA PHE A 238 7.98 -7.39 10.94
C PHE A 238 8.83 -8.59 11.43
N PHE A 239 10.08 -8.69 11.03
CA PHE A 239 10.94 -9.81 11.41
C PHE A 239 11.41 -9.78 12.87
N GLY A 240 11.31 -8.63 13.54
CA GLY A 240 11.52 -8.51 14.99
C GLY A 240 10.32 -8.92 15.84
N ASN A 241 9.14 -9.11 15.22
CA ASN A 241 7.89 -9.45 15.89
C ASN A 241 7.23 -10.67 15.21
N GLU A 242 6.14 -10.51 14.46
CA GLU A 242 5.32 -11.61 13.92
C GLU A 242 6.09 -12.50 12.92
N GLY A 243 6.99 -11.91 12.15
CA GLY A 243 7.85 -12.65 11.22
C GLY A 243 9.01 -13.40 11.87
N ALA A 244 9.29 -13.16 13.17
CA ALA A 244 10.37 -13.85 13.89
C ALA A 244 10.17 -15.37 14.00
N PHE A 245 8.91 -15.81 13.96
CA PHE A 245 8.55 -17.23 14.07
C PHE A 245 8.64 -18.00 12.75
N LEU A 246 8.91 -17.32 11.65
CA LEU A 246 9.13 -17.98 10.36
C LEU A 246 10.45 -18.77 10.38
N GLU A 247 10.42 -20.01 9.92
CA GLU A 247 11.60 -20.89 9.86
C GLU A 247 12.83 -20.23 9.21
N ASN A 248 12.60 -19.38 8.20
CA ASN A 248 13.63 -18.70 7.41
C ASN A 248 13.73 -17.20 7.70
N ALA A 249 13.25 -16.71 8.87
CA ALA A 249 13.15 -15.28 9.20
C ALA A 249 14.44 -14.51 8.95
N GLU A 250 15.57 -14.99 9.50
CA GLU A 250 16.88 -14.32 9.35
C GLU A 250 17.34 -14.28 7.88
N THR A 251 17.11 -15.36 7.14
CA THR A 251 17.47 -15.45 5.70
C THR A 251 16.63 -14.49 4.87
N LEU A 252 15.34 -14.39 5.16
CA LEU A 252 14.42 -13.46 4.48
C LEU A 252 14.76 -12.01 4.78
N LEU A 253 15.05 -11.66 6.04
CA LEU A 253 15.50 -10.32 6.41
C LEU A 253 16.82 -9.95 5.71
N LYS A 254 17.81 -10.86 5.70
CA LYS A 254 19.08 -10.67 4.96
C LYS A 254 18.81 -10.46 3.46
N ARG A 255 17.89 -11.22 2.88
CA ARG A 255 17.49 -11.07 1.47
C ARG A 255 16.84 -9.71 1.22
N GLY A 256 15.94 -9.25 2.10
CA GLY A 256 15.32 -7.93 2.02
C GLY A 256 16.36 -6.82 2.05
N ARG A 257 17.26 -6.84 3.04
CA ARG A 257 18.36 -5.88 3.15
C ARG A 257 19.27 -5.91 1.90
N ALA A 258 19.58 -7.09 1.37
CA ALA A 258 20.33 -7.21 0.13
C ALA A 258 19.63 -6.58 -1.07
N SER A 259 18.32 -6.73 -1.20
CA SER A 259 17.53 -6.11 -2.28
C SER A 259 17.52 -4.57 -2.19
N LEU A 260 17.43 -4.03 -0.97
CA LEU A 260 17.53 -2.59 -0.72
C LEU A 260 18.96 -2.08 -1.02
N SER A 261 19.99 -2.83 -0.61
CA SER A 261 21.40 -2.55 -0.92
C SER A 261 21.63 -2.49 -2.44
N ASP A 262 21.15 -3.47 -3.18
CA ASP A 262 21.31 -3.57 -4.62
C ASP A 262 20.68 -2.35 -5.32
N ARG A 263 19.48 -1.94 -4.90
CA ARG A 263 18.82 -0.73 -5.41
C ARG A 263 19.61 0.53 -5.11
N ALA A 264 20.08 0.69 -3.86
CA ALA A 264 20.88 1.85 -3.44
C ALA A 264 22.18 1.94 -4.26
N TYR A 265 22.89 0.82 -4.44
CA TYR A 265 24.13 0.75 -5.22
C TYR A 265 23.95 1.24 -6.65
N TRP A 266 22.98 0.71 -7.39
CA TRP A 266 22.77 1.08 -8.77
C TRP A 266 22.22 2.50 -8.95
N CYS A 267 21.42 2.98 -7.98
CA CYS A 267 21.00 4.38 -7.95
C CYS A 267 22.17 5.31 -7.65
N ALA A 268 23.08 4.94 -6.74
CA ALA A 268 24.31 5.69 -6.48
C ALA A 268 25.16 5.82 -7.74
N LEU A 269 25.39 4.71 -8.43
CA LEU A 269 26.16 4.71 -9.69
C LEU A 269 25.48 5.56 -10.77
N SER A 270 24.17 5.45 -10.92
CA SER A 270 23.40 6.30 -11.85
C SER A 270 23.54 7.79 -11.52
N ASN A 271 23.50 8.16 -10.22
CA ASN A 271 23.66 9.54 -9.78
C ASN A 271 25.09 10.04 -10.05
N LEU A 272 26.12 9.23 -9.80
CA LEU A 272 27.51 9.56 -10.12
C LEU A 272 27.67 9.85 -11.64
N LEU A 273 27.20 8.93 -12.49
CA LEU A 273 27.31 9.08 -13.94
C LEU A 273 26.54 10.30 -14.46
N ARG A 274 25.44 10.67 -13.82
CA ARG A 274 24.59 11.83 -14.21
C ARG A 274 24.92 13.10 -13.42
N ARG A 275 25.97 13.11 -12.62
CA ARG A 275 26.38 14.21 -11.76
C ARG A 275 25.26 14.74 -10.85
N ARG A 276 24.40 13.82 -10.37
CA ARG A 276 23.30 14.14 -9.46
C ARG A 276 23.75 14.02 -8.00
N PRO A 277 23.17 14.79 -7.07
CA PRO A 277 23.49 14.70 -5.64
C PRO A 277 23.04 13.35 -5.03
N GLY A 278 23.53 13.05 -3.82
CA GLY A 278 23.09 11.91 -3.02
C GLY A 278 23.79 10.58 -3.31
N ALA A 279 24.69 10.51 -4.30
CA ALA A 279 25.39 9.26 -4.64
C ALA A 279 26.18 8.67 -3.47
N ARG A 280 26.88 9.51 -2.69
CA ARG A 280 27.66 9.05 -1.52
C ARG A 280 26.78 8.45 -0.43
N ALA A 281 25.66 9.08 -0.11
CA ALA A 281 24.71 8.59 0.89
C ALA A 281 24.09 7.25 0.48
N LEU A 282 23.68 7.11 -0.80
CA LEU A 282 23.18 5.85 -1.35
C LEU A 282 24.23 4.75 -1.31
N LEU A 283 25.51 5.04 -1.64
CA LEU A 283 26.58 4.06 -1.57
C LEU A 283 26.86 3.63 -0.13
N ALA A 284 26.86 4.58 0.81
CA ALA A 284 27.00 4.28 2.24
C ALA A 284 25.86 3.39 2.74
N GLN A 285 24.61 3.67 2.33
CA GLN A 285 23.46 2.82 2.64
C GLN A 285 23.62 1.42 2.04
N ALA A 286 24.06 1.30 0.79
CA ALA A 286 24.27 0.01 0.15
C ALA A 286 25.29 -0.85 0.91
N VAL A 287 26.43 -0.27 1.29
CA VAL A 287 27.48 -0.96 2.05
C VAL A 287 27.02 -1.32 3.46
N ARG A 288 26.30 -0.43 4.14
CA ARG A 288 25.74 -0.70 5.47
C ARG A 288 24.78 -1.90 5.44
N LEU A 289 23.86 -1.94 4.45
CA LEU A 289 22.88 -3.01 4.30
C LEU A 289 23.50 -4.34 3.88
N ARG A 290 24.58 -4.30 3.07
CA ARG A 290 25.31 -5.46 2.59
C ARG A 290 26.78 -5.10 2.38
N PRO A 291 27.66 -5.37 3.36
CA PRO A 291 29.09 -4.99 3.29
C PRO A 291 29.81 -5.49 2.03
N ALA A 292 29.44 -6.66 1.50
CA ALA A 292 30.00 -7.18 0.25
C ALA A 292 29.83 -6.25 -0.96
N SER A 293 28.85 -5.34 -0.93
CA SER A 293 28.61 -4.34 -2.00
C SER A 293 29.76 -3.34 -2.16
N ALA A 294 30.64 -3.22 -1.16
CA ALA A 294 31.87 -2.40 -1.27
C ALA A 294 32.87 -2.97 -2.28
N PHE A 295 32.88 -4.29 -2.48
CA PHE A 295 33.87 -5.00 -3.29
C PHE A 295 33.25 -5.70 -4.52
N LEU A 296 31.99 -6.11 -4.42
CA LEU A 296 31.28 -6.90 -5.43
C LEU A 296 30.01 -6.16 -5.89
N PRO A 297 30.03 -5.54 -7.08
CA PRO A 297 28.82 -4.94 -7.66
C PRO A 297 27.69 -5.97 -7.78
N PRO A 298 26.45 -5.63 -7.38
CA PRO A 298 25.33 -6.58 -7.41
C PRO A 298 24.76 -6.75 -8.83
N VAL A 299 25.51 -7.41 -9.71
CA VAL A 299 25.16 -7.60 -11.13
C VAL A 299 23.85 -8.38 -11.27
N SER A 300 23.57 -9.33 -10.39
CA SER A 300 22.35 -10.12 -10.38
C SER A 300 21.07 -9.28 -10.29
N TYR A 301 21.14 -8.09 -9.69
CA TYR A 301 20.02 -7.15 -9.64
C TYR A 301 19.61 -6.65 -11.03
N LEU A 302 20.58 -6.36 -11.90
CA LEU A 302 20.30 -5.91 -13.27
C LEU A 302 19.62 -7.02 -14.07
N MET A 303 20.03 -8.27 -13.87
CA MET A 303 19.47 -9.42 -14.59
C MET A 303 18.00 -9.72 -14.20
N ARG A 304 17.58 -9.33 -13.00
CA ARG A 304 16.20 -9.52 -12.51
C ARG A 304 15.22 -8.46 -13.00
N ARG A 305 15.70 -7.38 -13.63
CA ARG A 305 14.82 -6.31 -14.13
C ARG A 305 14.35 -6.59 -15.55
N PRO A 306 13.03 -6.56 -15.81
CA PRO A 306 12.50 -6.78 -17.16
C PRO A 306 13.06 -5.80 -18.20
N ASP A 307 13.37 -4.57 -17.77
CA ASP A 307 13.87 -3.48 -18.60
C ASP A 307 15.41 -3.33 -18.61
N ALA A 308 16.14 -4.26 -17.97
CA ALA A 308 17.60 -4.15 -17.79
C ALA A 308 18.34 -4.01 -19.11
N PHE A 309 18.07 -4.88 -20.08
CA PHE A 309 18.73 -4.86 -21.38
C PHE A 309 18.37 -3.62 -22.20
N HIS A 310 17.11 -3.15 -22.12
CA HIS A 310 16.69 -1.93 -22.82
C HIS A 310 17.42 -0.69 -22.27
N ARG A 311 17.54 -0.58 -20.94
CA ARG A 311 18.26 0.53 -20.29
C ARG A 311 19.76 0.50 -20.54
N ILE A 312 20.39 -0.66 -20.57
CA ILE A 312 21.81 -0.82 -20.92
C ILE A 312 22.02 -0.37 -22.37
N ARG A 313 21.20 -0.84 -23.32
CA ARG A 313 21.27 -0.41 -24.73
C ARG A 313 21.07 1.11 -24.87
N ALA A 314 20.07 1.68 -24.19
CA ALA A 314 19.81 3.13 -24.23
C ALA A 314 20.94 3.95 -23.60
N ALA A 315 21.65 3.42 -22.60
CA ALA A 315 22.81 4.07 -22.00
C ALA A 315 24.06 4.03 -22.91
N ILE A 316 24.23 2.94 -23.66
CA ILE A 316 25.32 2.78 -24.64
C ILE A 316 25.06 3.64 -25.88
N ALA A 317 23.83 3.71 -26.38
CA ALA A 317 23.45 4.47 -27.56
C ALA A 317 23.48 6.02 -27.39
N ARG A 318 23.62 6.50 -26.16
CA ARG A 318 23.73 7.94 -25.82
C ARG A 318 25.17 8.43 -25.64
N ARG A 319 26.13 7.60 -25.93
CA ARG A 319 27.56 7.94 -26.05
C ARG A 319 27.95 8.07 -27.52
#